data_fdb119767f946b64861415b88fea8f2c
#
_entry.id   fdb119767f946b64861415b88fea8f2c
#
_cell.length_a   1.000
_cell.length_b   1.000
_cell.length_c   1.000
_cell.angle_alpha   90.00
_cell.angle_beta   90.00
_cell.angle_gamma   90.00
#
_symmetry.space_group_name_H-M   'P 1'
#
loop_
_entity.id
_entity.type
_entity.pdbx_description
1 polymer ?
#
loop_
_entity_poly.entity_id
_entity_poly.type
_entity_poly.pdbx_seq_one_letter_code
_entity_poly.pdbx_strand_id
1 'polypeptide(L)'
;MQTVNILLVEDDPVMAELLAEVIVDLGHVVCGIEATECGAVAAAARYKPDLMIVDAQLGHGSGVAAVETITQSGPVPHIFVSGNVAKVLALRPSAVALQKPYSEAALVRAMERALAASH
;
A
#
# COMPACT_ATOMS: atom_id res chain seq x y z
N MET A 1 -9.31 7.67 13.54
CA MET A 1 -9.14 6.42 12.76
C MET A 1 -8.84 5.28 13.71
N GLN A 2 -9.55 4.18 13.58
CA GLN A 2 -9.29 2.99 14.38
C GLN A 2 -7.96 2.35 13.98
N THR A 3 -7.35 1.60 14.88
CA THR A 3 -6.15 0.82 14.59
C THR A 3 -6.43 -0.19 13.49
N VAL A 4 -5.59 -0.19 12.47
CA VAL A 4 -5.69 -1.14 11.35
C VAL A 4 -4.40 -1.90 11.16
N ASN A 5 -4.50 -3.10 10.60
CA ASN A 5 -3.37 -3.92 10.23
C ASN A 5 -2.97 -3.58 8.79
N ILE A 6 -1.73 -3.18 8.61
CA ILE A 6 -1.24 -2.64 7.34
C ILE A 6 -0.12 -3.52 6.80
N LEU A 7 -0.27 -3.94 5.54
CA LEU A 7 0.77 -4.61 4.78
C LEU A 7 1.50 -3.56 3.94
N LEU A 8 2.82 -3.51 4.10
CA LEU A 8 3.67 -2.63 3.30
C LEU A 8 4.31 -3.43 2.18
N VAL A 9 4.25 -2.90 0.96
CA VAL A 9 4.89 -3.50 -0.22
C VAL A 9 5.87 -2.47 -0.79
N GLU A 10 7.15 -2.66 -0.53
CA GLU A 10 8.22 -1.74 -0.87
C GLU A 10 9.53 -2.51 -1.00
N ASP A 11 10.23 -2.37 -2.12
CA ASP A 11 11.47 -3.10 -2.37
C ASP A 11 12.72 -2.44 -1.78
N ASP A 12 12.66 -1.15 -1.46
CA ASP A 12 13.76 -0.45 -0.79
C ASP A 12 13.62 -0.67 0.73
N PRO A 13 14.56 -1.41 1.37
CA PRO A 13 14.42 -1.75 2.78
C PRO A 13 14.49 -0.54 3.71
N VAL A 14 15.22 0.51 3.33
CA VAL A 14 15.30 1.73 4.13
C VAL A 14 13.97 2.47 4.10
N MET A 15 13.39 2.63 2.91
CA MET A 15 12.10 3.28 2.77
C MET A 15 10.98 2.50 3.45
N ALA A 16 11.02 1.17 3.36
CA ALA A 16 10.04 0.32 4.04
C ALA A 16 10.11 0.49 5.55
N GLU A 17 11.32 0.53 6.12
CA GLU A 17 11.51 0.71 7.55
C GLU A 17 11.04 2.08 8.03
N LEU A 18 11.36 3.14 7.28
CA LEU A 18 10.91 4.49 7.61
C LEU A 18 9.39 4.59 7.60
N LEU A 19 8.75 4.02 6.59
CA LEU A 19 7.29 4.01 6.50
C LEU A 19 6.68 3.20 7.65
N ALA A 20 7.27 2.07 7.99
CA ALA A 20 6.81 1.25 9.11
C ALA A 20 6.84 2.03 10.43
N GLU A 21 7.91 2.80 10.67
CA GLU A 21 8.01 3.66 11.86
C GLU A 21 6.88 4.69 11.91
N VAL A 22 6.59 5.34 10.79
CA VAL A 22 5.49 6.32 10.71
C VAL A 22 4.15 5.66 11.02
N ILE A 23 3.90 4.49 10.43
CA ILE A 23 2.64 3.75 10.65
C ILE A 23 2.47 3.37 12.12
N VAL A 24 3.52 2.89 12.76
CA VAL A 24 3.48 2.53 14.19
C VAL A 24 3.26 3.77 15.06
N ASP A 25 3.94 4.87 14.74
CA ASP A 25 3.76 6.15 15.44
C ASP A 25 2.33 6.70 15.31
N LEU A 26 1.67 6.41 14.22
CA LEU A 26 0.26 6.77 14.00
C LEU A 26 -0.71 5.87 14.77
N GLY A 27 -0.23 4.83 15.43
CA GLY A 27 -1.05 3.93 16.25
C GLY A 27 -1.56 2.70 15.52
N HIS A 28 -0.99 2.38 14.34
CA HIS A 28 -1.38 1.21 13.55
C HIS A 28 -0.37 0.08 13.68
N VAL A 29 -0.70 -1.08 13.14
CA VAL A 29 0.14 -2.28 13.17
C VAL A 29 0.61 -2.60 11.76
N VAL A 30 1.91 -2.85 11.61
CA VAL A 30 2.48 -3.37 10.36
C VAL A 30 2.48 -4.88 10.47
N CYS A 31 1.63 -5.55 9.70
CA CYS A 31 1.52 -7.00 9.74
C CYS A 31 2.55 -7.71 8.86
N GLY A 32 3.16 -7.00 7.93
CA GLY A 32 4.22 -7.53 7.08
C GLY A 32 4.82 -6.46 6.19
N ILE A 33 6.05 -6.74 5.73
CA ILE A 33 6.75 -5.92 4.75
C ILE A 33 7.22 -6.88 3.66
N GLU A 34 6.83 -6.63 2.42
CA GLU A 34 7.19 -7.46 1.28
C GLU A 34 7.85 -6.63 0.19
N ALA A 35 8.83 -7.22 -0.47
CA ALA A 35 9.61 -6.53 -1.50
C ALA A 35 9.25 -6.94 -2.93
N THR A 36 8.43 -7.97 -3.11
CA THR A 36 8.13 -8.56 -4.42
C THR A 36 6.64 -8.76 -4.61
N GLU A 37 6.22 -8.89 -5.88
CA GLU A 37 4.83 -9.23 -6.21
C GLU A 37 4.41 -10.54 -5.53
N CYS A 38 5.23 -11.57 -5.67
CA CYS A 38 4.94 -12.89 -5.14
C CYS A 38 4.82 -12.87 -3.60
N GLY A 39 5.75 -12.18 -2.94
CA GLY A 39 5.72 -12.01 -1.50
C GLY A 39 4.49 -11.25 -1.03
N ALA A 40 4.11 -10.20 -1.75
CA ALA A 40 2.94 -9.40 -1.42
C ALA A 40 1.65 -10.24 -1.51
N VAL A 41 1.50 -11.02 -2.58
CA VAL A 41 0.33 -11.89 -2.78
C VAL A 41 0.23 -12.93 -1.65
N ALA A 42 1.35 -13.57 -1.32
CA ALA A 42 1.39 -14.57 -0.23
C ALA A 42 1.07 -13.93 1.13
N ALA A 43 1.63 -12.76 1.41
CA ALA A 43 1.41 -12.06 2.67
C ALA A 43 -0.04 -11.57 2.81
N ALA A 44 -0.63 -11.07 1.74
CA ALA A 44 -2.02 -10.62 1.76
C ALA A 44 -2.97 -11.79 2.06
N ALA A 45 -2.73 -12.96 1.49
CA ALA A 45 -3.52 -14.15 1.75
C ALA A 45 -3.35 -14.62 3.20
N ARG A 46 -2.13 -14.55 3.73
CA ARG A 46 -1.81 -15.02 5.07
C ARG A 46 -2.31 -14.09 6.16
N TYR A 47 -2.06 -12.79 6.02
CA TYR A 47 -2.32 -11.81 7.08
C TYR A 47 -3.68 -11.13 6.96
N LYS A 48 -4.28 -11.13 5.79
CA LYS A 48 -5.57 -10.47 5.51
C LYS A 48 -5.58 -9.05 6.04
N PRO A 49 -4.70 -8.18 5.50
CA PRO A 49 -4.57 -6.82 6.02
C PRO A 49 -5.84 -6.00 5.83
N ASP A 50 -6.02 -5.01 6.69
CA ASP A 50 -7.11 -4.04 6.55
C ASP A 50 -6.81 -3.00 5.48
N LEU A 51 -5.52 -2.75 5.24
CA LEU A 51 -5.04 -1.76 4.29
C LEU A 51 -3.67 -2.19 3.78
N MET A 52 -3.41 -1.94 2.50
CA MET A 52 -2.08 -2.11 1.92
C MET A 52 -1.54 -0.75 1.48
N ILE A 53 -0.26 -0.51 1.70
CA ILE A 53 0.46 0.63 1.12
C ILE A 53 1.50 0.04 0.20
N VAL A 54 1.37 0.32 -1.10
CA VAL A 54 2.06 -0.42 -2.14
C VAL A 54 2.82 0.53 -3.05
N ASP A 55 4.14 0.35 -3.12
CA ASP A 55 4.93 1.02 -4.15
C ASP A 55 4.48 0.48 -5.50
N ALA A 56 4.08 1.36 -6.40
CA ALA A 56 3.61 0.97 -7.72
C ALA A 56 4.70 0.29 -8.55
N GLN A 57 5.96 0.63 -8.28
CA GLN A 57 7.11 0.09 -8.98
C GLN A 57 8.01 -0.68 -8.01
N LEU A 58 8.07 -1.99 -8.17
CA LEU A 58 8.97 -2.87 -7.43
C LEU A 58 10.11 -3.26 -8.36
N GLY A 59 11.33 -3.41 -7.85
CA GLY A 59 12.53 -3.58 -8.66
C GLY A 59 12.38 -4.47 -9.89
N HIS A 60 11.86 -5.68 -9.74
CA HIS A 60 11.65 -6.63 -10.85
C HIS A 60 10.16 -6.85 -11.15
N GLY A 61 9.27 -6.05 -10.59
CA GLY A 61 7.85 -6.27 -10.75
C GLY A 61 7.05 -5.00 -10.57
N SER A 62 5.74 -5.17 -10.42
CA SER A 62 4.79 -4.08 -10.34
C SER A 62 3.89 -4.23 -9.12
N GLY A 63 3.81 -3.18 -8.32
CA GLY A 63 2.84 -3.11 -7.23
C GLY A 63 1.41 -3.13 -7.73
N VAL A 64 1.16 -2.53 -8.89
CA VAL A 64 -0.16 -2.55 -9.52
C VAL A 64 -0.56 -3.99 -9.86
N ALA A 65 0.34 -4.76 -10.46
CA ALA A 65 0.09 -6.17 -10.78
C ALA A 65 -0.15 -7.01 -9.52
N ALA A 66 0.61 -6.76 -8.46
CA ALA A 66 0.41 -7.44 -7.18
C ALA A 66 -1.00 -7.20 -6.64
N VAL A 67 -1.45 -5.96 -6.63
CA VAL A 67 -2.80 -5.61 -6.15
C VAL A 67 -3.87 -6.24 -7.02
N GLU A 68 -3.70 -6.27 -8.34
CA GLU A 68 -4.65 -6.93 -9.24
C GLU A 68 -4.83 -8.40 -8.86
N THR A 69 -3.72 -9.11 -8.62
CA THR A 69 -3.76 -10.51 -8.22
C THR A 69 -4.44 -10.68 -6.85
N ILE A 70 -4.06 -9.85 -5.88
CA ILE A 70 -4.62 -9.91 -4.53
C ILE A 70 -6.13 -9.69 -4.55
N THR A 71 -6.59 -8.70 -5.30
CA THR A 71 -8.00 -8.32 -5.31
C THR A 71 -8.88 -9.26 -6.13
N GLN A 72 -8.31 -10.21 -6.85
CA GLN A 72 -9.08 -11.29 -7.47
C GLN A 72 -9.81 -12.14 -6.42
N SER A 73 -9.27 -12.23 -5.21
CA SER A 73 -9.89 -12.99 -4.10
C SER A 73 -10.85 -12.15 -3.26
N GLY A 74 -11.03 -10.89 -3.61
CA GLY A 74 -11.91 -9.97 -2.92
C GLY A 74 -11.26 -8.60 -2.72
N PRO A 75 -12.05 -7.56 -2.48
CA PRO A 75 -11.51 -6.21 -2.33
C PRO A 75 -10.66 -6.07 -1.07
N VAL A 76 -9.55 -5.38 -1.18
CA VAL A 76 -8.68 -5.00 -0.06
C VAL A 76 -8.35 -3.52 -0.23
N PRO A 77 -8.63 -2.67 0.75
CA PRO A 77 -8.26 -1.25 0.69
C PRO A 77 -6.76 -1.10 0.45
N HIS A 78 -6.39 -0.20 -0.45
CA HIS A 78 -4.98 -0.01 -0.77
C HIS A 78 -4.70 1.40 -1.27
N ILE A 79 -3.43 1.81 -1.10
CA ILE A 79 -2.88 3.06 -1.60
C ILE A 79 -1.67 2.70 -2.44
N PHE A 80 -1.59 3.25 -3.66
CA PHE A 80 -0.37 3.19 -4.44
C PHE A 80 0.50 4.40 -4.12
N VAL A 81 1.78 4.17 -3.92
CA VAL A 81 2.78 5.22 -3.74
C VAL A 81 3.68 5.20 -4.96
N SER A 82 3.93 6.35 -5.58
CA SER A 82 4.67 6.41 -6.84
C SER A 82 5.37 7.75 -7.02
N GLY A 83 6.52 7.73 -7.69
CA GLY A 83 7.14 8.94 -8.22
C GLY A 83 6.42 9.48 -9.45
N ASN A 84 5.49 8.71 -10.02
CA ASN A 84 4.69 9.11 -11.19
C ASN A 84 3.24 8.66 -11.02
N VAL A 85 2.48 9.42 -10.26
CA VAL A 85 1.06 9.12 -9.96
C VAL A 85 0.21 9.11 -11.23
N ALA A 86 0.52 9.98 -12.20
CA ALA A 86 -0.23 10.02 -13.45
C ALA A 86 -0.21 8.66 -14.17
N LYS A 87 0.92 7.97 -14.15
CA LYS A 87 1.07 6.64 -14.76
C LYS A 87 0.20 5.61 -14.03
N VAL A 88 0.14 5.67 -12.71
CA VAL A 88 -0.69 4.76 -11.91
C VAL A 88 -2.17 5.00 -12.22
N LEU A 89 -2.60 6.26 -12.23
CA LEU A 89 -3.99 6.61 -12.48
C LEU A 89 -4.43 6.31 -13.92
N ALA A 90 -3.49 6.31 -14.87
CA ALA A 90 -3.79 5.87 -16.24
C ALA A 90 -4.17 4.39 -16.28
N LEU A 91 -3.54 3.56 -15.43
CA LEU A 91 -3.83 2.12 -15.34
C LEU A 91 -5.03 1.83 -14.42
N ARG A 92 -5.18 2.61 -13.37
CA ARG A 92 -6.19 2.40 -12.32
C ARG A 92 -6.83 3.75 -11.97
N PRO A 93 -7.76 4.25 -12.80
CA PRO A 93 -8.30 5.62 -12.62
C PRO A 93 -8.98 5.88 -11.28
N SER A 94 -9.53 4.86 -10.64
CA SER A 94 -10.22 5.00 -9.34
C SER A 94 -9.32 4.74 -8.14
N ALA A 95 -8.03 4.49 -8.36
CA ALA A 95 -7.12 4.17 -7.27
C ALA A 95 -6.84 5.38 -6.39
N VAL A 96 -6.56 5.11 -5.11
CA VAL A 96 -5.96 6.12 -4.24
C VAL A 96 -4.46 6.06 -4.46
N ALA A 97 -3.89 7.16 -4.93
CA ALA A 97 -2.47 7.23 -5.27
C ALA A 97 -1.82 8.43 -4.56
N LEU A 98 -0.60 8.24 -4.10
CA LEU A 98 0.15 9.20 -3.32
C LEU A 98 1.49 9.47 -3.99
N GLN A 99 1.72 10.74 -4.37
CA GLN A 99 2.93 11.16 -5.08
C GLN A 99 4.12 11.25 -4.13
N LYS A 100 5.23 10.62 -4.49
CA LYS A 100 6.51 10.77 -3.78
C LYS A 100 7.20 12.09 -4.19
N PRO A 101 7.82 12.81 -3.26
CA PRO A 101 7.75 12.62 -1.81
C PRO A 101 6.42 13.12 -1.24
N TYR A 102 5.99 12.55 -0.14
CA TYR A 102 4.72 12.92 0.49
C TYR A 102 4.91 13.26 1.97
N SER A 103 4.01 14.09 2.50
CA SER A 103 3.98 14.42 3.92
C SER A 103 3.19 13.37 4.69
N GLU A 104 3.42 13.32 6.01
CA GLU A 104 2.63 12.48 6.89
C GLU A 104 1.13 12.81 6.80
N ALA A 105 0.80 14.10 6.73
CA ALA A 105 -0.60 14.53 6.59
C ALA A 105 -1.23 14.00 5.28
N ALA A 106 -0.49 14.01 4.18
CA ALA A 106 -0.97 13.47 2.91
C ALA A 106 -1.18 11.96 3.00
N LEU A 107 -0.28 11.25 3.68
CA LEU A 107 -0.42 9.82 3.93
C LEU A 107 -1.70 9.51 4.72
N VAL A 108 -1.94 10.23 5.80
CA VAL A 108 -3.14 10.05 6.63
C VAL A 108 -4.41 10.25 5.81
N ARG A 109 -4.46 11.32 5.00
CA ARG A 109 -5.61 11.58 4.13
C ARG A 109 -5.83 10.46 3.12
N ALA A 110 -4.74 9.94 2.53
CA ALA A 110 -4.82 8.83 1.59
C ALA A 110 -5.36 7.56 2.28
N MET A 111 -4.90 7.28 3.50
CA MET A 111 -5.38 6.15 4.30
C MET A 111 -6.88 6.26 4.57
N GLU A 112 -7.33 7.44 4.97
CA GLU A 112 -8.76 7.69 5.22
C GLU A 112 -9.60 7.46 3.95
N ARG A 113 -9.12 7.95 2.81
CA ARG A 113 -9.82 7.77 1.52
C ARG A 113 -9.88 6.29 1.12
N ALA A 114 -8.79 5.57 1.27
CA ALA A 114 -8.74 4.15 0.90
C ALA A 114 -9.67 3.31 1.78
N LEU A 115 -9.69 3.58 3.08
CA LEU A 115 -10.55 2.87 4.01
C LEU A 115 -12.03 3.21 3.80
N ALA A 116 -12.35 4.46 3.49
CA ALA A 116 -13.72 4.89 3.22
C ALA A 116 -14.26 4.29 1.90
N ALA A 117 -13.41 4.16 0.89
CA ALA A 117 -13.81 3.66 -0.43
C ALA A 117 -14.18 2.17 -0.44
N SER A 118 -13.84 1.42 0.62
CA SER A 118 -14.12 -0.01 0.71
C SER A 118 -15.49 -0.34 1.30
N HIS A 119 -16.26 0.66 1.67
CA HIS A 119 -17.59 0.46 2.26
C HIS A 119 -18.71 0.49 1.22
#